data_eb42cde219e3327665ddf1aa6f419cab
#
_entry.id   eb42cde219e3327665ddf1aa6f419cab
#
_cell.length_a   1.000
_cell.length_b   1.000
_cell.length_c   1.000
_cell.angle_alpha   90.00
_cell.angle_beta   90.00
_cell.angle_gamma   90.00
#
_symmetry.space_group_name_H-M   'P 1'
#
loop_
_entity.id
_entity.type
_entity.pdbx_description
1 polymer ?
#
loop_
_entity_poly.entity_id
_entity_poly.type
_entity_poly.pdbx_seq_one_letter_code
_entity_poly.pdbx_strand_id
1 'polypeptide(L)'
;MKFIVSAITLLLFAGYAGAQSVTGSDSSNRAITTAVPFLTITPDARHAGIGDAGAASSADPSASYWNPAKLVRIDKTSGGSMSYTPWLGKIVNDMNIFYLSGFYKLNREEAIAASLKYFDMGEIFFRDAANNPLGDFNPRDWALDATYSRMLTESFSVGLTGRYISSNLTGVFSNSGVDAKPGRSAAVDVGVFYSSPLVSSRISNLNLAAVISNIGGKISYSDDNNKSFLPTNLKLGSALTTELDPYNSFTFLLDFNKLLVPTPQPGSEDESMLSGMFGSFTDAPGGFEEELQEITTSIGVEYWYNAVFAGRIGYFHESQEKGNRKYLTLGLGFRKNNFGFDMAYLVPTNGRENALAETIRFTIMLQMPEIDTAPQESVTDQ
;
A
#
# COMPACT_ATOMS: atom_id res chain seq x y z
N MET A 1 -3.29 34.99 -17.35
CA MET A 1 -2.36 33.87 -17.18
C MET A 1 -1.08 34.16 -16.35
N LYS A 2 -0.56 35.39 -16.33
CA LYS A 2 0.66 35.76 -15.53
C LYS A 2 0.39 35.86 -14.00
N PHE A 3 -0.83 36.14 -13.56
CA PHE A 3 -1.15 36.29 -12.14
C PHE A 3 -1.39 34.96 -11.38
N ILE A 4 -1.75 33.88 -12.07
CA ILE A 4 -2.00 32.56 -11.45
C ILE A 4 -0.68 31.84 -11.17
N VAL A 5 0.32 32.02 -12.03
CA VAL A 5 1.66 31.42 -11.85
C VAL A 5 2.39 32.04 -10.66
N SER A 6 2.22 33.37 -10.40
CA SER A 6 2.83 34.02 -9.23
C SER A 6 2.22 33.61 -7.90
N ALA A 7 0.94 33.25 -7.85
CA ALA A 7 0.29 32.80 -6.61
C ALA A 7 0.69 31.39 -6.18
N ILE A 8 0.99 30.51 -7.15
CA ILE A 8 1.45 29.14 -6.85
C ILE A 8 2.91 29.14 -6.40
N THR A 9 3.73 30.07 -6.87
CA THR A 9 5.13 30.17 -6.43
C THR A 9 5.29 30.74 -5.02
N LEU A 10 4.32 31.50 -4.52
CA LEU A 10 4.36 32.08 -3.17
C LEU A 10 3.92 31.12 -2.07
N LEU A 11 3.16 30.07 -2.40
CA LEU A 11 2.70 29.05 -1.44
C LEU A 11 3.75 27.96 -1.14
N LEU A 12 4.85 27.92 -1.89
CA LEU A 12 5.90 26.90 -1.75
C LEU A 12 7.05 27.30 -0.82
N PHE A 13 7.05 28.51 -0.24
CA PHE A 13 8.17 29.02 0.60
C PHE A 13 7.81 29.41 2.04
N ALA A 14 6.68 28.99 2.58
CA ALA A 14 6.41 29.15 4.01
C ALA A 14 6.96 27.96 4.80
N GLY A 15 8.27 27.72 4.70
CA GLY A 15 8.98 26.77 5.57
C GLY A 15 9.23 27.40 6.95
N TYR A 16 8.52 27.00 7.96
CA TYR A 16 8.88 27.30 9.34
C TYR A 16 10.13 26.51 9.73
N ALA A 17 11.24 27.22 9.95
CA ALA A 17 12.41 26.68 10.63
C ALA A 17 12.06 26.53 12.13
N GLY A 18 11.54 25.38 12.52
CA GLY A 18 11.42 24.97 13.92
C GLY A 18 12.74 24.37 14.37
N ALA A 19 13.38 24.97 15.39
CA ALA A 19 14.55 24.40 16.04
C ALA A 19 14.16 23.06 16.71
N GLN A 20 14.87 21.97 16.35
CA GLN A 20 14.71 20.68 16.99
C GLN A 20 15.24 20.74 18.44
N SER A 21 14.38 20.55 19.41
CA SER A 21 14.80 20.21 20.77
C SER A 21 14.97 18.70 20.86
N VAL A 22 16.20 18.23 21.00
CA VAL A 22 16.49 16.85 21.36
C VAL A 22 16.24 16.71 22.87
N THR A 23 15.06 16.30 23.25
CA THR A 23 14.76 15.85 24.61
C THR A 23 14.39 14.37 24.55
N GLY A 24 15.00 13.58 25.45
CA GLY A 24 14.81 12.14 25.50
C GLY A 24 13.36 11.70 25.74
N SER A 25 13.07 10.48 25.34
CA SER A 25 11.81 9.71 25.41
C SER A 25 10.60 10.50 25.90
N ASP A 26 9.99 11.19 24.96
CA ASP A 26 8.75 11.93 25.22
C ASP A 26 7.60 10.90 25.29
N SER A 27 6.91 10.84 26.42
CA SER A 27 5.70 10.02 26.62
C SER A 27 4.52 10.45 25.74
N SER A 28 4.72 11.42 24.84
CA SER A 28 3.73 11.95 23.90
C SER A 28 3.67 11.19 22.56
N ASN A 29 4.64 10.33 22.25
CA ASN A 29 4.63 9.58 20.98
C ASN A 29 3.66 8.40 21.07
N ARG A 30 2.41 8.62 20.69
CA ARG A 30 1.33 7.62 20.65
C ARG A 30 1.17 7.02 19.26
N ALA A 31 2.27 6.56 18.67
CA ALA A 31 2.20 5.85 17.41
C ALA A 31 1.40 4.55 17.57
N ILE A 32 0.42 4.34 16.71
CA ILE A 32 -0.38 3.12 16.70
C ILE A 32 0.51 1.95 16.25
N THR A 33 0.67 0.96 17.13
CA THR A 33 1.46 -0.24 16.84
C THR A 33 0.54 -1.40 16.48
N THR A 34 0.93 -2.15 15.46
CA THR A 34 0.18 -3.32 14.99
C THR A 34 1.10 -4.51 14.80
N ALA A 35 0.54 -5.70 14.87
CA ALA A 35 1.25 -6.88 14.39
C ALA A 35 1.38 -6.85 12.87
N VAL A 36 2.34 -7.58 12.33
CA VAL A 36 2.57 -7.78 10.88
C VAL A 36 2.51 -6.48 10.05
N PRO A 37 3.28 -5.44 10.44
CA PRO A 37 3.26 -4.14 9.77
C PRO A 37 3.68 -4.21 8.30
N PHE A 38 4.33 -5.30 7.86
CA PHE A 38 4.69 -5.53 6.47
C PHE A 38 3.49 -5.45 5.52
N LEU A 39 2.28 -5.74 6.02
CA LEU A 39 1.05 -5.64 5.22
C LEU A 39 0.78 -4.22 4.73
N THR A 40 1.22 -3.20 5.45
CA THR A 40 1.01 -1.78 5.08
C THR A 40 2.11 -1.23 4.16
N ILE A 41 3.22 -1.95 3.99
CA ILE A 41 4.30 -1.50 3.12
C ILE A 41 3.87 -1.60 1.67
N THR A 42 4.01 -0.52 0.91
CA THR A 42 3.72 -0.47 -0.53
C THR A 42 4.52 -1.53 -1.29
N PRO A 43 3.87 -2.43 -2.04
CA PRO A 43 4.57 -3.55 -2.65
C PRO A 43 5.19 -3.24 -4.02
N ASP A 44 4.63 -2.31 -4.80
CA ASP A 44 4.98 -2.08 -6.19
C ASP A 44 5.60 -0.71 -6.43
N ALA A 45 6.41 -0.61 -7.48
CA ALA A 45 7.16 0.60 -7.81
C ALA A 45 6.27 1.71 -8.40
N ARG A 46 5.18 1.37 -9.13
CA ARG A 46 4.30 2.39 -9.70
C ARG A 46 3.71 3.28 -8.62
N HIS A 47 3.04 2.67 -7.63
CA HIS A 47 2.37 3.42 -6.57
C HIS A 47 3.37 4.02 -5.57
N ALA A 48 4.49 3.34 -5.34
CA ALA A 48 5.59 3.93 -4.58
C ALA A 48 6.10 5.24 -5.21
N GLY A 49 6.16 5.31 -6.54
CA GLY A 49 6.58 6.52 -7.25
C GLY A 49 5.58 7.68 -7.21
N ILE A 50 4.34 7.44 -6.77
CA ILE A 50 3.27 8.46 -6.63
C ILE A 50 2.89 8.70 -5.17
N GLY A 51 3.85 8.57 -4.24
CA GLY A 51 3.65 8.87 -2.82
C GLY A 51 2.76 7.89 -2.08
N ASP A 52 2.69 6.62 -2.53
CA ASP A 52 1.81 5.59 -1.99
C ASP A 52 0.30 5.89 -2.16
N ALA A 53 -0.06 6.67 -3.19
CA ALA A 53 -1.45 6.92 -3.58
C ALA A 53 -1.90 5.86 -4.59
N GLY A 54 -2.78 4.94 -4.21
CA GLY A 54 -3.12 3.81 -5.05
C GLY A 54 -4.60 3.40 -5.05
N ALA A 55 -5.42 3.90 -4.11
CA ALA A 55 -6.80 3.47 -3.99
C ALA A 55 -7.64 3.76 -5.23
N ALA A 56 -7.50 4.96 -5.80
CA ALA A 56 -8.26 5.44 -6.95
C ALA A 56 -7.46 5.49 -8.27
N SER A 57 -6.18 5.06 -8.28
CA SER A 57 -5.36 4.98 -9.50
C SER A 57 -6.01 4.06 -10.54
N SER A 58 -5.64 4.21 -11.82
CA SER A 58 -6.03 3.26 -12.86
C SER A 58 -5.59 1.84 -12.51
N ALA A 59 -6.39 0.85 -12.93
CA ALA A 59 -6.19 -0.54 -12.60
C ALA A 59 -4.93 -1.12 -13.26
N ASP A 60 -4.21 -1.96 -12.51
CA ASP A 60 -3.05 -2.71 -12.95
C ASP A 60 -2.96 -4.05 -12.18
N PRO A 61 -1.98 -4.93 -12.47
CA PRO A 61 -1.88 -6.22 -11.77
C PRO A 61 -1.74 -6.14 -10.25
N SER A 62 -1.33 -4.98 -9.68
CA SER A 62 -1.24 -4.75 -8.22
C SER A 62 -2.58 -4.32 -7.59
N ALA A 63 -3.67 -4.29 -8.36
CA ALA A 63 -4.99 -3.81 -7.91
C ALA A 63 -5.50 -4.54 -6.66
N SER A 64 -5.25 -5.84 -6.53
CA SER A 64 -5.66 -6.63 -5.36
C SER A 64 -5.13 -6.10 -4.02
N TYR A 65 -3.94 -5.50 -4.01
CA TYR A 65 -3.38 -4.87 -2.82
C TYR A 65 -3.99 -3.48 -2.55
N TRP A 66 -4.16 -2.67 -3.60
CA TRP A 66 -4.57 -1.27 -3.44
C TRP A 66 -6.06 -1.08 -3.26
N ASN A 67 -6.83 -1.75 -4.10
CA ASN A 67 -8.29 -1.76 -4.05
C ASN A 67 -8.81 -2.94 -4.91
N PRO A 68 -9.36 -3.97 -4.30
CA PRO A 68 -9.85 -5.13 -5.03
C PRO A 68 -10.92 -4.79 -6.07
N ALA A 69 -11.70 -3.72 -5.86
CA ALA A 69 -12.74 -3.30 -6.80
C ALA A 69 -12.22 -2.79 -8.15
N LYS A 70 -10.93 -2.41 -8.24
CA LYS A 70 -10.31 -1.97 -9.51
C LYS A 70 -10.01 -3.13 -10.44
N LEU A 71 -9.84 -4.34 -9.91
CA LEU A 71 -9.33 -5.49 -10.66
C LEU A 71 -10.12 -5.76 -11.94
N VAL A 72 -11.45 -5.69 -11.86
CA VAL A 72 -12.34 -5.92 -13.01
C VAL A 72 -12.19 -4.86 -14.10
N ARG A 73 -11.60 -3.71 -13.79
CA ARG A 73 -11.41 -2.57 -14.71
C ARG A 73 -10.07 -2.61 -15.46
N ILE A 74 -9.28 -3.66 -15.29
CA ILE A 74 -8.09 -3.87 -16.12
C ILE A 74 -8.56 -4.20 -17.55
N ASP A 75 -7.98 -3.53 -18.56
CA ASP A 75 -8.38 -3.72 -19.97
C ASP A 75 -7.91 -5.06 -20.56
N LYS A 76 -6.96 -5.72 -19.92
CA LYS A 76 -6.38 -6.99 -20.38
C LYS A 76 -7.11 -8.19 -19.79
N THR A 77 -7.14 -9.30 -20.51
CA THR A 77 -7.81 -10.54 -20.04
C THR A 77 -7.07 -11.20 -18.91
N SER A 78 -5.74 -11.20 -18.94
CA SER A 78 -4.91 -11.79 -17.91
C SER A 78 -3.56 -11.11 -17.83
N GLY A 79 -2.87 -11.30 -16.73
CA GLY A 79 -1.54 -10.79 -16.54
C GLY A 79 -1.05 -10.97 -15.12
N GLY A 80 0.15 -10.49 -14.87
CA GLY A 80 0.75 -10.51 -13.55
C GLY A 80 1.87 -9.51 -13.43
N SER A 81 2.32 -9.30 -12.21
CA SER A 81 3.46 -8.48 -11.88
C SER A 81 4.31 -9.12 -10.79
N MET A 82 5.60 -8.80 -10.84
CA MET A 82 6.58 -9.16 -9.82
C MET A 82 7.31 -7.90 -9.40
N SER A 83 7.34 -7.64 -8.10
CA SER A 83 8.02 -6.49 -7.52
C SER A 83 9.09 -6.95 -6.54
N TYR A 84 10.19 -6.20 -6.51
CA TYR A 84 11.32 -6.42 -5.63
C TYR A 84 11.72 -5.10 -4.97
N THR A 85 11.88 -5.11 -3.66
CA THR A 85 12.29 -3.98 -2.85
C THR A 85 13.38 -4.40 -1.87
N PRO A 86 14.65 -4.03 -2.08
CA PRO A 86 15.66 -4.07 -1.03
C PRO A 86 15.18 -3.18 0.12
N TRP A 87 14.98 -3.79 1.31
CA TRP A 87 14.46 -3.06 2.45
C TRP A 87 15.59 -2.66 3.39
N LEU A 88 15.62 -1.39 3.81
CA LEU A 88 16.67 -0.85 4.69
C LEU A 88 18.10 -1.08 4.20
N GLY A 89 18.34 -1.21 2.91
CA GLY A 89 19.61 -1.63 2.31
C GLY A 89 20.85 -0.81 2.68
N LYS A 90 20.69 0.36 3.32
CA LYS A 90 21.81 1.13 3.91
C LYS A 90 22.18 0.71 5.32
N ILE A 91 21.26 0.05 6.04
CA ILE A 91 21.44 -0.36 7.43
C ILE A 91 21.70 -1.86 7.49
N VAL A 92 20.94 -2.63 6.71
CA VAL A 92 20.94 -4.09 6.67
C VAL A 92 20.85 -4.55 5.23
N ASN A 93 21.79 -5.34 4.74
CA ASN A 93 21.90 -5.66 3.31
C ASN A 93 21.10 -6.89 2.87
N ASP A 94 20.50 -7.62 3.79
CA ASP A 94 19.84 -8.92 3.55
C ASP A 94 18.31 -8.89 3.75
N MET A 95 17.72 -7.73 4.05
CA MET A 95 16.27 -7.58 4.14
C MET A 95 15.64 -7.26 2.78
N ASN A 96 14.60 -8.01 2.41
CA ASN A 96 13.98 -7.88 1.09
C ASN A 96 12.47 -8.09 1.15
N ILE A 97 11.74 -7.34 0.34
CA ILE A 97 10.31 -7.53 0.13
C ILE A 97 10.06 -7.95 -1.31
N PHE A 98 9.33 -9.05 -1.48
CA PHE A 98 8.86 -9.55 -2.76
C PHE A 98 7.35 -9.46 -2.81
N TYR A 99 6.82 -9.09 -3.97
CA TYR A 99 5.39 -9.13 -4.24
C TYR A 99 5.14 -9.72 -5.62
N LEU A 100 4.33 -10.76 -5.65
CA LEU A 100 3.89 -11.41 -6.89
C LEU A 100 2.39 -11.30 -6.96
N SER A 101 1.84 -10.90 -8.09
CA SER A 101 0.40 -10.88 -8.33
C SER A 101 0.07 -11.39 -9.73
N GLY A 102 -1.09 -12.00 -9.85
CA GLY A 102 -1.64 -12.45 -11.12
C GLY A 102 -3.15 -12.29 -11.13
N PHE A 103 -3.72 -11.95 -12.29
CA PHE A 103 -5.15 -11.77 -12.46
C PHE A 103 -5.65 -12.47 -13.72
N TYR A 104 -6.95 -12.76 -13.70
CA TYR A 104 -7.68 -13.28 -14.84
C TYR A 104 -9.11 -12.72 -14.85
N LYS A 105 -9.56 -12.18 -15.99
CA LYS A 105 -10.95 -11.77 -16.20
C LYS A 105 -11.77 -12.99 -16.59
N LEU A 106 -12.77 -13.29 -15.80
CA LEU A 106 -13.74 -14.36 -16.10
C LEU A 106 -14.67 -13.95 -17.24
N ASN A 107 -15.05 -12.68 -17.25
CA ASN A 107 -15.86 -12.02 -18.26
C ASN A 107 -15.68 -10.50 -18.16
N ARG A 108 -16.51 -9.71 -18.84
CA ARG A 108 -16.41 -8.24 -18.82
C ARG A 108 -16.72 -7.64 -17.46
N GLU A 109 -17.52 -8.32 -16.64
CA GLU A 109 -18.02 -7.82 -15.35
C GLU A 109 -17.32 -8.46 -14.14
N GLU A 110 -16.51 -9.50 -14.33
CA GLU A 110 -15.95 -10.28 -13.24
C GLU A 110 -14.46 -10.60 -13.46
N ALA A 111 -13.69 -10.45 -12.42
CA ALA A 111 -12.27 -10.78 -12.42
C ALA A 111 -11.84 -11.43 -11.11
N ILE A 112 -10.84 -12.29 -11.18
CA ILE A 112 -10.18 -12.92 -10.05
C ILE A 112 -8.68 -12.60 -10.06
N ALA A 113 -8.06 -12.59 -8.89
CA ALA A 113 -6.62 -12.49 -8.76
C ALA A 113 -6.11 -13.30 -7.57
N ALA A 114 -4.83 -13.62 -7.62
CA ALA A 114 -4.08 -14.12 -6.47
C ALA A 114 -2.80 -13.31 -6.32
N SER A 115 -2.37 -13.07 -5.08
CA SER A 115 -1.09 -12.43 -4.81
C SER A 115 -0.37 -13.02 -3.61
N LEU A 116 0.96 -12.93 -3.64
CA LEU A 116 1.83 -13.32 -2.54
C LEU A 116 2.74 -12.14 -2.19
N LYS A 117 2.71 -11.73 -0.94
CA LYS A 117 3.66 -10.78 -0.38
C LYS A 117 4.57 -11.49 0.60
N TYR A 118 5.87 -11.39 0.40
CA TYR A 118 6.88 -12.07 1.21
C TYR A 118 7.91 -11.05 1.70
N PHE A 119 8.14 -11.01 2.98
CA PHE A 119 9.13 -10.17 3.63
C PHE A 119 10.19 -11.05 4.31
N ASP A 120 11.38 -11.01 3.79
CA ASP A 120 12.60 -11.58 4.35
C ASP A 120 13.28 -10.51 5.21
N MET A 121 13.47 -10.79 6.49
CA MET A 121 14.05 -9.84 7.45
C MET A 121 15.55 -10.10 7.70
N GLY A 122 16.18 -10.94 6.87
CA GLY A 122 17.60 -11.26 6.99
C GLY A 122 17.93 -12.26 8.10
N GLU A 123 19.20 -12.55 8.27
CA GLU A 123 19.69 -13.51 9.25
C GLU A 123 20.05 -12.84 10.58
N ILE A 124 19.57 -13.40 11.68
CA ILE A 124 19.91 -12.99 13.04
C ILE A 124 20.82 -14.05 13.65
N PHE A 125 22.05 -13.68 13.99
CA PHE A 125 23.02 -14.55 14.64
C PHE A 125 22.94 -14.37 16.15
N PHE A 126 22.54 -15.42 16.84
CA PHE A 126 22.44 -15.40 18.29
C PHE A 126 23.76 -15.84 18.93
N ARG A 127 24.18 -15.12 19.96
CA ARG A 127 25.41 -15.39 20.73
C ARG A 127 25.10 -15.33 22.21
N ASP A 128 25.80 -16.16 23.00
CA ASP A 128 25.74 -16.08 24.46
C ASP A 128 26.59 -14.89 25.01
N ALA A 129 26.52 -14.65 26.30
CA ALA A 129 27.30 -13.60 26.96
C ALA A 129 28.82 -13.77 26.82
N ALA A 130 29.30 -14.97 26.50
CA ALA A 130 30.68 -15.29 26.21
C ALA A 130 31.04 -15.22 24.72
N ASN A 131 30.12 -14.71 23.89
CA ASN A 131 30.24 -14.58 22.43
C ASN A 131 30.29 -15.91 21.66
N ASN A 132 29.86 -17.04 22.27
CA ASN A 132 29.71 -18.29 21.55
C ASN A 132 28.43 -18.28 20.69
N PRO A 133 28.46 -18.89 19.49
CA PRO A 133 27.30 -18.98 18.65
C PRO A 133 26.22 -19.90 19.29
N LEU A 134 24.99 -19.41 19.40
CA LEU A 134 23.82 -20.17 19.86
C LEU A 134 22.95 -20.67 18.69
N GLY A 135 23.22 -20.20 17.48
CA GLY A 135 22.49 -20.51 16.26
C GLY A 135 22.13 -19.26 15.47
N ASP A 136 21.54 -19.48 14.32
CA ASP A 136 21.04 -18.47 13.40
C ASP A 136 19.53 -18.66 13.17
N PHE A 137 18.85 -17.58 12.87
CA PHE A 137 17.43 -17.58 12.57
C PHE A 137 17.12 -16.51 11.54
N ASN A 138 16.28 -16.84 10.56
CA ASN A 138 15.78 -15.91 9.56
C ASN A 138 14.29 -15.62 9.81
N PRO A 139 13.96 -14.47 10.43
CA PRO A 139 12.56 -14.06 10.58
C PRO A 139 11.96 -13.71 9.24
N ARG A 140 10.69 -14.09 9.05
CA ARG A 140 9.98 -13.86 7.79
C ARG A 140 8.49 -13.76 7.99
N ASP A 141 7.90 -12.86 7.23
CA ASP A 141 6.46 -12.68 7.14
C ASP A 141 5.99 -12.95 5.71
N TRP A 142 4.81 -13.54 5.56
CA TRP A 142 4.20 -13.65 4.25
C TRP A 142 2.68 -13.64 4.34
N ALA A 143 2.05 -13.17 3.26
CA ALA A 143 0.61 -13.15 3.10
C ALA A 143 0.23 -13.66 1.70
N LEU A 144 -0.76 -14.54 1.65
CA LEU A 144 -1.35 -15.07 0.41
C LEU A 144 -2.77 -14.55 0.30
N ASP A 145 -3.08 -13.93 -0.84
CA ASP A 145 -4.36 -13.29 -1.11
C ASP A 145 -5.08 -13.99 -2.26
N ALA A 146 -6.42 -14.06 -2.15
CA ALA A 146 -7.33 -14.40 -3.23
C ALA A 146 -8.37 -13.31 -3.35
N THR A 147 -8.52 -12.72 -4.54
CA THR A 147 -9.35 -11.55 -4.81
C THR A 147 -10.44 -11.88 -5.83
N TYR A 148 -11.64 -11.39 -5.58
CA TYR A 148 -12.75 -11.36 -6.53
C TYR A 148 -13.24 -9.92 -6.70
N SER A 149 -13.50 -9.52 -7.94
CA SER A 149 -13.97 -8.18 -8.28
C SER A 149 -15.13 -8.27 -9.26
N ARG A 150 -16.12 -7.42 -9.05
CA ARG A 150 -17.31 -7.37 -9.91
C ARG A 150 -17.70 -5.93 -10.25
N MET A 151 -17.98 -5.70 -11.52
CA MET A 151 -18.61 -4.47 -12.02
C MET A 151 -20.12 -4.56 -11.82
N LEU A 152 -20.69 -3.64 -11.06
CA LEU A 152 -22.13 -3.57 -10.82
C LEU A 152 -22.84 -2.67 -11.84
N THR A 153 -22.14 -1.62 -12.26
CA THR A 153 -22.52 -0.72 -13.35
C THR A 153 -21.28 -0.31 -14.12
N GLU A 154 -21.44 0.34 -15.26
CA GLU A 154 -20.30 0.88 -16.02
C GLU A 154 -19.39 1.79 -15.19
N SER A 155 -19.97 2.53 -14.24
CA SER A 155 -19.23 3.45 -13.38
C SER A 155 -18.82 2.85 -12.02
N PHE A 156 -19.48 1.79 -11.53
CA PHE A 156 -19.29 1.31 -10.17
C PHE A 156 -18.91 -0.17 -10.10
N SER A 157 -17.87 -0.47 -9.33
CA SER A 157 -17.42 -1.83 -9.06
C SER A 157 -17.13 -2.06 -7.58
N VAL A 158 -17.19 -3.33 -7.18
CA VAL A 158 -16.91 -3.80 -5.83
C VAL A 158 -15.87 -4.91 -5.88
N GLY A 159 -15.16 -5.11 -4.80
CA GLY A 159 -14.17 -6.18 -4.70
C GLY A 159 -13.96 -6.65 -3.28
N LEU A 160 -13.59 -7.92 -3.19
CA LEU A 160 -13.31 -8.61 -1.94
C LEU A 160 -11.99 -9.36 -2.07
N THR A 161 -11.14 -9.30 -1.05
CA THR A 161 -9.91 -10.10 -0.94
C THR A 161 -9.95 -10.90 0.35
N GLY A 162 -9.76 -12.21 0.25
CA GLY A 162 -9.45 -13.07 1.40
C GLY A 162 -7.93 -13.21 1.52
N ARG A 163 -7.41 -13.04 2.72
CA ARG A 163 -5.97 -13.05 3.02
C ARG A 163 -5.64 -14.05 4.10
N TYR A 164 -4.64 -14.88 3.88
CA TYR A 164 -3.99 -15.69 4.91
C TYR A 164 -2.63 -15.09 5.24
N ILE A 165 -2.32 -14.96 6.54
CA ILE A 165 -1.13 -14.30 7.07
C ILE A 165 -0.34 -15.30 7.92
N SER A 166 0.97 -15.36 7.70
CA SER A 166 1.91 -16.12 8.53
C SER A 166 3.12 -15.25 8.84
N SER A 167 3.42 -15.12 10.11
CA SER A 167 4.53 -14.32 10.64
C SER A 167 5.37 -15.18 11.55
N ASN A 168 6.64 -15.35 11.21
CA ASN A 168 7.60 -16.11 12.02
C ASN A 168 8.76 -15.19 12.43
N LEU A 169 8.55 -14.50 13.55
CA LEU A 169 9.53 -13.56 14.12
C LEU A 169 10.40 -14.18 15.23
N THR A 170 10.06 -15.39 15.65
CA THR A 170 10.65 -16.04 16.82
C THR A 170 11.26 -17.36 16.41
N GLY A 171 12.60 -17.46 16.48
CA GLY A 171 13.29 -18.74 16.37
C GLY A 171 12.91 -19.65 17.54
N VAL A 172 12.88 -20.95 17.31
CA VAL A 172 12.69 -21.94 18.39
C VAL A 172 13.98 -21.97 19.22
N PHE A 173 14.11 -21.04 20.18
CA PHE A 173 15.12 -21.12 21.22
C PHE A 173 14.60 -21.99 22.35
N SER A 174 14.91 -23.26 22.27
CA SER A 174 14.51 -24.30 23.21
C SER A 174 14.95 -24.07 24.69
N ASN A 175 15.75 -23.05 24.97
CA ASN A 175 16.34 -22.81 26.29
C ASN A 175 15.89 -21.52 27.00
N SER A 176 15.04 -20.69 26.38
CA SER A 176 14.66 -19.40 26.99
C SER A 176 13.41 -19.45 27.88
N GLY A 177 12.75 -20.60 27.98
CA GLY A 177 11.52 -20.74 28.78
C GLY A 177 10.31 -19.94 28.25
N VAL A 178 10.44 -19.34 27.08
CA VAL A 178 9.34 -18.64 26.39
C VAL A 178 8.89 -19.52 25.24
N ASP A 179 7.67 -20.04 25.30
CA ASP A 179 7.03 -20.79 24.22
C ASP A 179 6.60 -19.83 23.09
N ALA A 180 7.58 -19.39 22.31
CA ALA A 180 7.34 -18.55 21.16
C ALA A 180 6.98 -19.39 19.93
N LYS A 181 5.90 -19.02 19.25
CA LYS A 181 5.38 -19.73 18.07
C LYS A 181 5.13 -18.75 16.90
N PRO A 182 5.18 -19.25 15.65
CA PRO A 182 4.75 -18.43 14.50
C PRO A 182 3.31 -17.96 14.65
N GLY A 183 3.11 -16.66 14.49
CA GLY A 183 1.77 -16.06 14.46
C GLY A 183 1.07 -16.37 13.13
N ARG A 184 -0.22 -16.69 13.19
CA ARG A 184 -1.08 -16.93 12.02
C ARG A 184 -2.39 -16.21 12.18
N SER A 185 -2.89 -15.63 11.09
CA SER A 185 -4.21 -14.98 11.08
C SER A 185 -4.81 -15.02 9.68
N ALA A 186 -6.10 -14.66 9.60
CA ALA A 186 -6.80 -14.44 8.35
C ALA A 186 -7.47 -13.07 8.39
N ALA A 187 -7.55 -12.43 7.24
CA ALA A 187 -8.16 -11.13 7.08
C ALA A 187 -8.96 -11.04 5.78
N VAL A 188 -9.80 -10.03 5.70
CA VAL A 188 -10.59 -9.71 4.51
C VAL A 188 -10.39 -8.23 4.18
N ASP A 189 -10.26 -7.92 2.88
CA ASP A 189 -10.32 -6.56 2.37
C ASP A 189 -11.63 -6.36 1.60
N VAL A 190 -12.25 -5.21 1.76
CA VAL A 190 -13.46 -4.81 1.03
C VAL A 190 -13.19 -3.48 0.35
N GLY A 191 -13.47 -3.41 -0.95
CA GLY A 191 -13.25 -2.19 -1.73
C GLY A 191 -14.45 -1.83 -2.60
N VAL A 192 -14.59 -0.53 -2.82
CA VAL A 192 -15.50 0.05 -3.82
C VAL A 192 -14.71 1.01 -4.70
N PHE A 193 -15.13 1.10 -5.95
CA PHE A 193 -14.49 1.95 -6.92
C PHE A 193 -15.55 2.56 -7.84
N TYR A 194 -15.50 3.87 -7.98
CA TYR A 194 -16.33 4.64 -8.88
C TYR A 194 -15.47 5.32 -9.94
N SER A 195 -15.85 5.23 -11.20
CA SER A 195 -15.16 5.87 -12.33
C SER A 195 -16.18 6.55 -13.21
N SER A 196 -16.02 7.81 -13.47
CA SER A 196 -16.92 8.59 -14.32
C SER A 196 -16.13 9.41 -15.34
N PRO A 197 -16.41 9.21 -16.63
CA PRO A 197 -15.93 10.14 -17.63
C PRO A 197 -16.57 11.50 -17.42
N LEU A 198 -15.77 12.54 -17.31
CA LEU A 198 -16.24 13.93 -17.21
C LEU A 198 -16.22 14.55 -18.60
N VAL A 199 -17.41 14.61 -19.23
CA VAL A 199 -17.59 15.09 -20.63
C VAL A 199 -17.41 16.62 -20.77
N SER A 200 -16.99 17.32 -19.71
CA SER A 200 -16.85 18.77 -19.73
C SER A 200 -15.40 19.19 -19.55
N SER A 201 -14.88 19.80 -20.58
CA SER A 201 -13.62 20.51 -20.64
C SER A 201 -12.34 19.67 -20.43
N ARG A 202 -11.33 19.89 -19.96
CA ARG A 202 -9.99 19.31 -19.89
C ARG A 202 -9.82 18.11 -18.96
N ILE A 203 -10.83 17.76 -18.16
CA ILE A 203 -10.77 16.60 -17.25
C ILE A 203 -11.48 15.44 -17.93
N SER A 204 -10.75 14.37 -18.23
CA SER A 204 -11.25 13.22 -18.97
C SER A 204 -11.93 12.20 -18.07
N ASN A 205 -11.44 12.02 -16.83
CA ASN A 205 -11.99 11.03 -15.91
C ASN A 205 -11.79 11.39 -14.44
N LEU A 206 -12.80 11.07 -13.61
CA LEU A 206 -12.75 11.12 -12.16
C LEU A 206 -12.91 9.72 -11.60
N ASN A 207 -11.96 9.27 -10.79
CA ASN A 207 -12.08 8.06 -10.00
C ASN A 207 -12.19 8.42 -8.51
N LEU A 208 -13.09 7.70 -7.82
CA LEU A 208 -13.23 7.73 -6.37
C LEU A 208 -13.16 6.30 -5.83
N ALA A 209 -12.58 6.13 -4.67
CA ALA A 209 -12.39 4.82 -4.05
C ALA A 209 -12.51 4.88 -2.53
N ALA A 210 -13.05 3.80 -1.98
CA ALA A 210 -12.96 3.52 -0.55
C ALA A 210 -12.61 2.04 -0.35
N VAL A 211 -11.68 1.78 0.58
CA VAL A 211 -11.21 0.42 0.90
C VAL A 211 -11.05 0.30 2.40
N ILE A 212 -11.52 -0.80 2.97
CA ILE A 212 -11.11 -1.23 4.31
C ILE A 212 -10.31 -2.51 4.11
N SER A 213 -9.05 -2.50 4.48
CA SER A 213 -8.14 -3.62 4.33
C SER A 213 -7.75 -4.22 5.68
N ASN A 214 -7.36 -5.51 5.65
CA ASN A 214 -6.91 -6.27 6.81
C ASN A 214 -7.94 -6.39 7.95
N ILE A 215 -9.23 -6.47 7.63
CA ILE A 215 -10.27 -6.78 8.61
C ILE A 215 -10.08 -8.23 9.04
N GLY A 216 -9.53 -8.48 10.22
CA GLY A 216 -9.19 -9.85 10.62
C GLY A 216 -8.91 -10.03 12.09
N GLY A 217 -8.77 -11.30 12.49
CA GLY A 217 -8.49 -11.67 13.88
C GLY A 217 -7.11 -11.19 14.34
N LYS A 218 -7.02 -10.85 15.63
CA LYS A 218 -5.75 -10.54 16.28
C LYS A 218 -4.78 -11.71 16.18
N ILE A 219 -3.48 -11.43 16.10
CA ILE A 219 -2.41 -12.43 16.01
C ILE A 219 -1.67 -12.55 17.35
N SER A 220 -1.25 -13.75 17.69
CA SER A 220 -0.43 -14.04 18.87
C SER A 220 0.82 -14.81 18.50
N TYR A 221 1.91 -14.51 19.16
CA TYR A 221 3.23 -15.16 19.01
C TYR A 221 3.61 -16.00 20.24
N SER A 222 2.73 -16.10 21.24
CA SER A 222 2.90 -16.91 22.45
C SER A 222 1.60 -17.67 22.76
N ASP A 223 1.66 -18.58 23.73
CA ASP A 223 0.45 -19.24 24.24
C ASP A 223 -0.32 -18.38 25.24
N ASP A 224 0.25 -17.23 25.64
CA ASP A 224 -0.41 -16.22 26.46
C ASP A 224 -1.54 -15.53 25.68
N ASN A 225 -2.48 -14.93 26.42
CA ASN A 225 -3.61 -14.20 25.84
C ASN A 225 -3.22 -12.88 25.15
N ASN A 226 -1.93 -12.55 25.07
CA ASN A 226 -1.43 -11.34 24.42
C ASN A 226 -1.58 -11.44 22.90
N LYS A 227 -2.64 -10.80 22.39
CA LYS A 227 -2.94 -10.75 20.95
C LYS A 227 -2.87 -9.31 20.46
N SER A 228 -2.13 -9.10 19.38
CA SER A 228 -1.99 -7.79 18.75
C SER A 228 -2.94 -7.65 17.56
N PHE A 229 -3.45 -6.44 17.35
CA PHE A 229 -4.30 -6.12 16.21
C PHE A 229 -3.54 -6.23 14.90
N LEU A 230 -4.23 -6.69 13.86
CA LEU A 230 -3.79 -6.52 12.48
C LEU A 230 -3.89 -5.04 12.09
N PRO A 231 -3.10 -4.58 11.10
CA PRO A 231 -3.17 -3.19 10.63
C PRO A 231 -4.41 -2.97 9.75
N THR A 232 -5.60 -3.08 10.36
CA THR A 232 -6.85 -2.75 9.68
C THR A 232 -6.80 -1.28 9.28
N ASN A 233 -7.03 -0.98 8.00
CA ASN A 233 -6.82 0.36 7.46
C ASN A 233 -7.98 0.79 6.57
N LEU A 234 -8.54 1.96 6.84
CA LEU A 234 -9.46 2.66 5.95
C LEU A 234 -8.65 3.53 5.00
N LYS A 235 -8.90 3.40 3.71
CA LYS A 235 -8.28 4.20 2.66
C LYS A 235 -9.37 4.84 1.82
N LEU A 236 -9.34 6.15 1.68
CA LEU A 236 -10.20 6.95 0.81
C LEU A 236 -9.34 7.60 -0.26
N GLY A 237 -9.64 7.38 -1.52
CA GLY A 237 -8.82 7.88 -2.62
C GLY A 237 -9.63 8.59 -3.70
N SER A 238 -8.96 9.52 -4.36
CA SER A 238 -9.45 10.19 -5.56
C SER A 238 -8.35 10.29 -6.61
N ALA A 239 -8.73 10.23 -7.89
CA ALA A 239 -7.82 10.47 -9.00
C ALA A 239 -8.52 11.24 -10.11
N LEU A 240 -7.86 12.28 -10.61
CA LEU A 240 -8.32 13.12 -11.72
C LEU A 240 -7.36 12.93 -12.89
N THR A 241 -7.86 12.39 -13.98
CA THR A 241 -7.09 12.23 -15.21
C THR A 241 -7.45 13.32 -16.22
N THR A 242 -6.44 13.98 -16.77
CA THR A 242 -6.55 15.01 -17.80
C THR A 242 -5.75 14.59 -19.01
N GLU A 243 -6.37 14.51 -20.16
CA GLU A 243 -5.72 14.33 -21.46
C GLU A 243 -5.48 15.70 -22.07
N LEU A 244 -4.21 16.11 -22.23
CA LEU A 244 -3.85 17.38 -22.85
C LEU A 244 -3.93 17.30 -24.36
N ASP A 245 -3.53 16.17 -24.92
CA ASP A 245 -3.59 15.79 -26.33
C ASP A 245 -3.54 14.23 -26.44
N PRO A 246 -3.63 13.64 -27.64
CA PRO A 246 -3.61 12.19 -27.81
C PRO A 246 -2.36 11.46 -27.28
N TYR A 247 -1.28 12.19 -26.99
CA TYR A 247 -0.02 11.62 -26.54
C TYR A 247 0.28 11.91 -25.07
N ASN A 248 -0.35 12.94 -24.48
CA ASN A 248 0.01 13.47 -23.17
C ASN A 248 -1.16 13.41 -22.20
N SER A 249 -1.01 12.66 -21.13
CA SER A 249 -1.99 12.61 -20.05
C SER A 249 -1.35 12.80 -18.67
N PHE A 250 -2.09 13.45 -17.77
CA PHE A 250 -1.74 13.63 -16.38
C PHE A 250 -2.83 13.04 -15.50
N THR A 251 -2.42 12.36 -14.43
CA THR A 251 -3.31 11.93 -13.36
C THR A 251 -2.84 12.51 -12.04
N PHE A 252 -3.71 13.22 -11.34
CA PHE A 252 -3.51 13.72 -9.99
C PHE A 252 -4.19 12.77 -9.01
N LEU A 253 -3.47 12.32 -7.99
CA LEU A 253 -3.96 11.36 -7.01
C LEU A 253 -3.87 11.94 -5.60
N LEU A 254 -4.87 11.62 -4.79
CA LEU A 254 -4.94 11.98 -3.38
C LEU A 254 -5.59 10.83 -2.61
N ASP A 255 -4.87 10.25 -1.66
CA ASP A 255 -5.37 9.23 -0.76
C ASP A 255 -5.23 9.69 0.70
N PHE A 256 -6.24 9.41 1.50
CA PHE A 256 -6.23 9.51 2.96
C PHE A 256 -6.32 8.12 3.56
N ASN A 257 -5.48 7.83 4.53
CA ASN A 257 -5.49 6.55 5.23
C ASN A 257 -5.59 6.77 6.72
N LYS A 258 -6.38 5.92 7.38
CA LYS A 258 -6.46 5.85 8.84
C LYS A 258 -6.41 4.40 9.28
N LEU A 259 -5.51 4.08 10.22
CA LEU A 259 -5.53 2.79 10.88
C LEU A 259 -6.77 2.71 11.78
N LEU A 260 -7.57 1.67 11.56
CA LEU A 260 -8.76 1.36 12.36
C LEU A 260 -8.37 0.39 13.50
N VAL A 261 -7.43 0.86 14.32
CA VAL A 261 -6.85 0.14 15.46
C VAL A 261 -6.85 1.10 16.63
N PRO A 262 -7.19 0.64 17.84
CA PRO A 262 -7.25 1.51 19.00
C PRO A 262 -5.94 2.26 19.26
N THR A 263 -6.05 3.54 19.61
CA THR A 263 -4.91 4.30 20.11
C THR A 263 -4.38 3.66 21.38
N PRO A 264 -3.05 3.46 21.51
CA PRO A 264 -2.47 2.78 22.67
C PRO A 264 -2.83 3.46 23.99
N GLN A 265 -3.61 2.77 24.83
CA GLN A 265 -4.03 3.16 26.16
C GLN A 265 -4.11 1.92 27.05
N PRO A 266 -4.01 2.03 28.39
CA PRO A 266 -4.20 0.90 29.26
C PRO A 266 -5.56 0.21 29.03
N GLY A 267 -5.54 -1.09 28.65
CA GLY A 267 -6.73 -1.89 28.36
C GLY A 267 -7.19 -1.88 26.92
N SER A 268 -6.61 -1.07 26.02
CA SER A 268 -6.98 -1.06 24.61
C SER A 268 -6.59 -2.37 23.90
N GLU A 269 -5.59 -3.08 24.39
CA GLU A 269 -5.18 -4.40 23.92
C GLU A 269 -6.23 -5.49 24.14
N ASP A 270 -7.14 -5.33 25.10
CA ASP A 270 -8.19 -6.32 25.42
C ASP A 270 -9.43 -6.17 24.54
N GLU A 271 -9.57 -5.05 23.83
CA GLU A 271 -10.73 -4.82 22.99
C GLU A 271 -10.90 -5.86 21.88
N SER A 272 -12.15 -6.15 21.53
CA SER A 272 -12.45 -6.97 20.36
C SER A 272 -12.05 -6.26 19.07
N MET A 273 -11.78 -6.99 17.99
CA MET A 273 -11.41 -6.41 16.69
C MET A 273 -12.45 -5.39 16.19
N LEU A 274 -13.75 -5.72 16.29
CA LEU A 274 -14.81 -4.81 15.85
C LEU A 274 -14.94 -3.58 16.75
N SER A 275 -14.83 -3.76 18.08
CA SER A 275 -14.84 -2.64 19.02
C SER A 275 -13.70 -1.67 18.73
N GLY A 276 -12.48 -2.20 18.61
CA GLY A 276 -11.32 -1.38 18.29
C GLY A 276 -11.43 -0.67 16.93
N MET A 277 -11.96 -1.38 15.91
CA MET A 277 -12.13 -0.78 14.58
C MET A 277 -13.11 0.41 14.58
N PHE A 278 -14.25 0.29 15.25
CA PHE A 278 -15.22 1.39 15.33
C PHE A 278 -14.85 2.43 16.39
N GLY A 279 -14.21 2.02 17.48
CA GLY A 279 -13.71 2.92 18.54
C GLY A 279 -12.63 3.86 18.02
N SER A 280 -11.77 3.40 17.12
CA SER A 280 -10.61 4.15 16.60
C SER A 280 -10.91 5.50 15.94
N PHE A 281 -12.17 5.87 15.78
CA PHE A 281 -12.56 7.19 15.29
C PHE A 281 -12.69 8.25 16.39
N THR A 282 -12.68 7.83 17.66
CA THR A 282 -12.97 8.72 18.80
C THR A 282 -12.19 8.37 20.07
N ASP A 283 -11.19 7.50 19.98
CA ASP A 283 -10.47 6.98 21.15
C ASP A 283 -9.16 7.72 21.46
N ALA A 284 -8.74 8.64 20.60
CA ALA A 284 -7.54 9.43 20.83
C ALA A 284 -7.67 10.31 22.08
N PRO A 285 -6.77 10.19 23.08
CA PRO A 285 -6.85 10.96 24.34
C PRO A 285 -6.80 12.48 24.17
N GLY A 286 -6.15 12.98 23.12
CA GLY A 286 -6.11 14.39 22.74
C GLY A 286 -7.36 14.86 21.99
N GLY A 287 -8.37 13.99 21.85
CA GLY A 287 -9.62 14.31 21.15
C GLY A 287 -9.46 14.46 19.65
N PHE A 288 -10.35 15.26 19.05
CA PHE A 288 -10.45 15.38 17.59
C PHE A 288 -9.16 15.85 16.89
N GLU A 289 -8.34 16.68 17.53
CA GLU A 289 -7.08 17.13 16.95
C GLU A 289 -6.07 15.97 16.82
N GLU A 290 -6.01 15.08 17.81
CA GLU A 290 -5.17 13.89 17.76
C GLU A 290 -5.71 12.86 16.75
N GLU A 291 -7.04 12.71 16.64
CA GLU A 291 -7.66 11.88 15.61
C GLU A 291 -7.28 12.31 14.19
N LEU A 292 -7.22 13.62 13.93
CA LEU A 292 -6.75 14.12 12.63
C LEU A 292 -5.27 13.82 12.37
N GLN A 293 -4.45 13.76 13.41
CA GLN A 293 -3.04 13.41 13.28
C GLN A 293 -2.81 11.93 12.92
N GLU A 294 -3.79 11.05 13.13
CA GLU A 294 -3.75 9.65 12.74
C GLU A 294 -4.01 9.43 11.25
N ILE A 295 -4.48 10.46 10.55
CA ILE A 295 -4.70 10.40 9.12
C ILE A 295 -3.38 10.64 8.38
N THR A 296 -2.94 9.64 7.63
CA THR A 296 -1.82 9.79 6.71
C THR A 296 -2.34 10.26 5.35
N THR A 297 -1.56 11.08 4.67
CA THR A 297 -1.93 11.68 3.38
C THR A 297 -0.89 11.31 2.32
N SER A 298 -1.37 10.82 1.19
CA SER A 298 -0.58 10.52 0.00
C SER A 298 -1.03 11.40 -1.15
N ILE A 299 -0.09 12.13 -1.76
CA ILE A 299 -0.36 12.98 -2.93
C ILE A 299 0.58 12.55 -4.04
N GLY A 300 0.07 12.39 -5.26
CA GLY A 300 0.88 12.00 -6.39
C GLY A 300 0.43 12.57 -7.72
N VAL A 301 1.38 12.63 -8.63
CA VAL A 301 1.16 12.98 -10.03
C VAL A 301 1.82 11.92 -10.90
N GLU A 302 1.06 11.38 -11.83
CA GLU A 302 1.54 10.47 -12.87
C GLU A 302 1.36 11.15 -14.24
N TYR A 303 2.43 11.28 -15.01
CA TYR A 303 2.42 11.76 -16.38
C TYR A 303 2.74 10.60 -17.32
N TRP A 304 1.97 10.46 -18.38
CA TRP A 304 2.21 9.50 -19.45
C TRP A 304 2.46 10.20 -20.78
N TYR A 305 3.51 9.75 -21.46
CA TYR A 305 3.79 10.10 -22.85
C TYR A 305 3.52 8.91 -23.75
N ASN A 306 2.55 9.08 -24.65
CA ASN A 306 2.13 8.07 -25.65
C ASN A 306 1.78 6.71 -25.04
N ALA A 307 1.28 6.67 -23.79
CA ALA A 307 1.04 5.45 -23.02
C ALA A 307 2.25 4.49 -22.93
N VAL A 308 3.46 4.97 -23.27
CA VAL A 308 4.72 4.20 -23.29
C VAL A 308 5.63 4.58 -22.14
N PHE A 309 5.86 5.87 -21.94
CA PHE A 309 6.74 6.37 -20.88
C PHE A 309 5.93 7.09 -19.80
N ALA A 310 6.22 6.76 -18.55
CA ALA A 310 5.65 7.47 -17.40
C ALA A 310 6.73 8.14 -16.57
N GLY A 311 6.44 9.38 -16.13
CA GLY A 311 7.15 10.09 -15.07
C GLY A 311 6.22 10.28 -13.88
N ARG A 312 6.73 10.08 -12.66
CA ARG A 312 5.93 10.14 -11.44
C ARG A 312 6.63 10.93 -10.36
N ILE A 313 5.85 11.66 -9.60
CA ILE A 313 6.29 12.33 -8.38
C ILE A 313 5.18 12.20 -7.34
N GLY A 314 5.56 12.03 -6.09
CA GLY A 314 4.60 11.94 -5.00
C GLY A 314 5.18 12.39 -3.67
N TYR A 315 4.30 12.58 -2.72
CA TYR A 315 4.65 12.93 -1.35
C TYR A 315 3.76 12.18 -0.38
N PHE A 316 4.37 11.58 0.62
CA PHE A 316 3.71 10.92 1.74
C PHE A 316 3.92 11.72 3.00
N HIS A 317 2.83 11.93 3.76
CA HIS A 317 2.84 12.66 5.01
C HIS A 317 2.17 11.87 6.13
N GLU A 318 2.87 11.73 7.24
CA GLU A 318 2.37 11.22 8.52
C GLU A 318 2.74 12.20 9.62
N SER A 319 1.84 12.40 10.58
CA SER A 319 2.06 13.30 11.71
C SER A 319 3.31 12.91 12.51
N GLN A 320 4.00 13.92 13.06
CA GLN A 320 5.20 13.70 13.86
C GLN A 320 4.92 12.85 15.10
N GLU A 321 3.74 12.96 15.71
CA GLU A 321 3.34 12.24 16.92
C GLU A 321 2.84 10.82 16.63
N LYS A 322 2.58 10.47 15.36
CA LYS A 322 1.99 9.19 14.93
C LYS A 322 2.91 8.32 14.08
N GLY A 323 4.22 8.63 14.01
CA GLY A 323 5.20 7.85 13.27
C GLY A 323 6.19 8.67 12.45
N ASN A 324 5.85 9.95 12.15
CA ASN A 324 6.73 10.94 11.52
C ASN A 324 7.32 10.51 10.16
N ARG A 325 6.65 9.65 9.40
CA ARG A 325 7.10 9.27 8.06
C ARG A 325 6.73 10.36 7.06
N LYS A 326 7.74 11.01 6.50
CA LYS A 326 7.57 12.05 5.48
C LYS A 326 8.62 11.83 4.40
N TYR A 327 8.17 11.65 3.17
CA TYR A 327 9.09 11.40 2.07
C TYR A 327 8.53 11.87 0.73
N LEU A 328 9.44 12.32 -0.11
CA LEU A 328 9.22 12.57 -1.52
C LEU A 328 9.49 11.28 -2.29
N THR A 329 8.75 11.03 -3.35
CA THR A 329 8.97 9.88 -4.23
C THR A 329 9.14 10.31 -5.67
N LEU A 330 9.99 9.60 -6.39
CA LEU A 330 10.18 9.75 -7.82
C LEU A 330 9.98 8.39 -8.48
N GLY A 331 9.34 8.36 -9.64
CA GLY A 331 9.09 7.12 -10.35
C GLY A 331 9.25 7.28 -11.86
N LEU A 332 9.67 6.18 -12.49
CA LEU A 332 9.70 6.04 -13.93
C LEU A 332 8.94 4.79 -14.34
N GLY A 333 8.28 4.84 -15.49
CA GLY A 333 7.54 3.72 -16.03
C GLY A 333 7.78 3.55 -17.52
N PHE A 334 7.76 2.30 -17.97
CA PHE A 334 7.87 1.97 -19.39
C PHE A 334 6.87 0.87 -19.71
N ARG A 335 6.14 1.02 -20.82
CA ARG A 335 5.19 0.04 -21.35
C ARG A 335 5.45 -0.18 -22.83
N LYS A 336 5.54 -1.43 -23.23
CA LYS A 336 5.65 -1.80 -24.64
C LYS A 336 4.95 -3.14 -24.89
N ASN A 337 3.93 -3.11 -25.73
CA ASN A 337 3.09 -4.27 -25.99
C ASN A 337 2.50 -4.86 -24.69
N ASN A 338 2.92 -6.07 -24.36
CA ASN A 338 2.48 -6.82 -23.18
C ASN A 338 3.41 -6.66 -21.97
N PHE A 339 4.55 -5.98 -22.15
CA PHE A 339 5.57 -5.81 -21.12
C PHE A 339 5.47 -4.44 -20.45
N GLY A 340 5.65 -4.41 -19.14
CA GLY A 340 5.78 -3.20 -18.36
C GLY A 340 6.94 -3.28 -17.37
N PHE A 341 7.57 -2.13 -17.13
CA PHE A 341 8.61 -1.97 -16.13
C PHE A 341 8.37 -0.65 -15.38
N ASP A 342 8.46 -0.69 -14.07
CA ASP A 342 8.40 0.49 -13.21
C ASP A 342 9.59 0.49 -12.23
N MET A 343 10.09 1.68 -11.94
CA MET A 343 11.10 1.93 -10.93
C MET A 343 10.66 3.12 -10.07
N ALA A 344 10.90 3.05 -8.77
CA ALA A 344 10.67 4.15 -7.85
C ALA A 344 11.84 4.34 -6.90
N TYR A 345 12.05 5.59 -6.50
CA TYR A 345 13.03 5.99 -5.51
C TYR A 345 12.39 6.89 -4.47
N LEU A 346 12.65 6.60 -3.21
CA LEU A 346 12.07 7.28 -2.06
C LEU A 346 13.13 8.12 -1.36
N VAL A 347 12.83 9.41 -1.15
CA VAL A 347 13.72 10.40 -0.51
C VAL A 347 13.05 10.91 0.76
N PRO A 348 13.53 10.55 1.95
CA PRO A 348 13.03 11.10 3.21
C PRO A 348 13.21 12.61 3.28
N THR A 349 12.21 13.30 3.85
CA THR A 349 12.25 14.76 4.00
C THR A 349 12.47 15.22 5.44
N ASN A 350 12.43 14.31 6.41
CA ASN A 350 12.51 14.59 7.85
C ASN A 350 13.85 14.16 8.51
N GLY A 351 14.96 14.26 7.78
CA GLY A 351 16.31 13.99 8.28
C GLY A 351 16.85 12.60 7.92
N ARG A 352 18.15 12.38 8.20
CA ARG A 352 18.88 11.17 7.78
C ARG A 352 18.56 9.90 8.57
N GLU A 353 17.78 10.00 9.63
CA GLU A 353 17.45 8.89 10.53
C GLU A 353 16.22 8.09 10.13
N ASN A 354 15.59 8.41 9.02
CA ASN A 354 14.46 7.62 8.54
C ASN A 354 14.96 6.29 7.98
N ALA A 355 14.53 5.21 8.61
CA ALA A 355 14.87 3.84 8.21
C ALA A 355 14.46 3.50 6.76
N LEU A 356 13.48 4.23 6.20
CA LEU A 356 13.03 4.11 4.81
C LEU A 356 13.90 4.89 3.80
N ALA A 357 14.99 5.52 4.29
CA ALA A 357 15.84 6.36 3.46
C ALA A 357 16.36 5.60 2.24
N GLU A 358 16.15 6.23 1.07
CA GLU A 358 16.75 5.80 -0.19
C GLU A 358 16.36 4.38 -0.65
N THR A 359 15.12 3.97 -0.37
CA THR A 359 14.59 2.70 -0.86
C THR A 359 14.32 2.79 -2.37
N ILE A 360 14.90 1.86 -3.12
CA ILE A 360 14.60 1.67 -4.54
C ILE A 360 13.61 0.51 -4.67
N ARG A 361 12.65 0.63 -5.58
CA ARG A 361 11.70 -0.44 -5.91
C ARG A 361 11.66 -0.69 -7.39
N PHE A 362 11.50 -1.96 -7.76
CA PHE A 362 11.38 -2.39 -9.14
C PHE A 362 10.13 -3.24 -9.29
N THR A 363 9.43 -3.05 -10.40
CA THR A 363 8.27 -3.89 -10.78
C THR A 363 8.36 -4.23 -12.25
N ILE A 364 8.20 -5.50 -12.56
CA ILE A 364 8.03 -6.02 -13.91
C ILE A 364 6.61 -6.51 -14.02
N MET A 365 5.94 -6.27 -15.14
CA MET A 365 4.61 -6.79 -15.41
C MET A 365 4.50 -7.35 -16.83
N LEU A 366 3.66 -8.37 -16.95
CA LEU A 366 3.25 -8.97 -18.20
C LEU A 366 1.73 -9.00 -18.25
N GLN A 367 1.15 -8.56 -19.37
CA GLN A 367 -0.29 -8.53 -19.56
C GLN A 367 -0.61 -9.09 -20.94
N MET A 368 -1.55 -10.03 -20.99
CA MET A 368 -1.98 -10.61 -22.26
C MET A 368 -3.09 -9.76 -22.89
N PRO A 369 -3.10 -9.62 -24.22
CA PRO A 369 -4.15 -8.88 -24.91
C PRO A 369 -5.53 -9.49 -24.65
N GLU A 370 -6.57 -8.73 -24.90
CA GLU A 370 -7.94 -9.21 -24.88
C GLU A 370 -8.09 -10.37 -25.87
N ILE A 371 -8.66 -11.48 -25.41
CA ILE A 371 -9.03 -12.57 -26.31
C ILE A 371 -10.29 -12.07 -27.02
N ASP A 372 -10.19 -11.82 -28.31
CA ASP A 372 -11.32 -11.48 -29.16
C ASP A 372 -12.29 -12.68 -29.20
N THR A 373 -13.21 -12.74 -28.25
CA THR A 373 -14.34 -13.67 -28.30
C THR A 373 -15.44 -13.08 -29.20
N ALA A 374 -15.09 -12.73 -30.43
CA ALA A 374 -16.09 -12.53 -31.46
C ALA A 374 -16.84 -13.87 -31.63
N PRO A 375 -18.19 -13.89 -31.61
CA PRO A 375 -18.91 -15.09 -31.94
C PRO A 375 -18.48 -15.51 -33.36
N GLN A 376 -17.94 -16.70 -33.51
CA GLN A 376 -17.79 -17.31 -34.82
C GLN A 376 -19.23 -17.44 -35.36
N GLU A 377 -19.62 -16.53 -36.24
CA GLU A 377 -20.78 -16.74 -37.09
C GLU A 377 -20.51 -18.05 -37.83
N SER A 378 -21.28 -19.05 -37.47
CA SER A 378 -21.33 -20.30 -38.24
C SER A 378 -21.78 -19.96 -39.66
N VAL A 379 -20.84 -19.93 -40.58
CA VAL A 379 -21.15 -19.94 -42.01
C VAL A 379 -21.85 -21.29 -42.27
N THR A 380 -23.17 -21.26 -42.22
CA THR A 380 -24.00 -22.33 -42.80
C THR A 380 -23.99 -22.13 -44.30
N ASP A 381 -23.11 -22.90 -44.94
CA ASP A 381 -23.20 -23.14 -46.42
C ASP A 381 -24.60 -23.65 -46.74
N GLN A 382 -25.31 -22.88 -47.57
CA GLN A 382 -26.45 -23.38 -48.33
C GLN A 382 -26.04 -23.75 -49.73
#